data_1bb528e3542fac14b1e644bf8c19ec4c
#
_entry.id   1bb528e3542fac14b1e644bf8c19ec4c
#
_cell.length_a   1.000
_cell.length_b   1.000
_cell.length_c   1.000
_cell.angle_alpha   90.00
_cell.angle_beta   90.00
_cell.angle_gamma   90.00
#
_symmetry.space_group_name_H-M   'P 1'
#
loop_
_entity.id
_entity.type
_entity.pdbx_description
1 polymer ?
#
loop_
_entity_poly.entity_id
_entity_poly.type
_entity_poly.pdbx_seq_one_letter_code
_entity_poly.pdbx_strand_id
1 'polypeptide(L)'
;CNKRFFGQLKTPVLNYNLEDLQSLAVQIIQSQQAVTGVQAKVSLSLYRKADKNRTKKLTIVGLYGDYILKPPSEFYRELPELENVTMRMAETCGLNVVPSSLVKLQDDTVCYITKRVDRTRKTSLHMEDMCQLSERLTEDKYKGSHEQVAKLLLKYSASPLLDVSNFYELVLFSFFTGNSDMHLKNFSLFKDPQLGWKLAPAYDLLS
;
A
#
# COMPACT_ATOMS: atom_id res chain seq x y z
N CYS A 1 -11.64 -4.60 11.21
CA CYS A 1 -12.84 -5.44 11.22
C CYS A 1 -13.12 -5.97 9.81
N ASN A 2 -13.23 -7.30 9.67
CA ASN A 2 -13.34 -8.04 8.40
C ASN A 2 -14.46 -7.52 7.48
N LYS A 3 -15.63 -7.16 8.03
CA LYS A 3 -16.74 -6.63 7.25
C LYS A 3 -16.40 -5.32 6.57
N ARG A 4 -15.67 -4.41 7.25
CA ARG A 4 -15.23 -3.13 6.68
C ARG A 4 -14.17 -3.32 5.61
N PHE A 5 -13.21 -4.22 5.85
CA PHE A 5 -12.07 -4.42 4.96
C PHE A 5 -12.38 -5.36 3.78
N PHE A 6 -12.91 -6.57 4.06
CA PHE A 6 -13.18 -7.59 3.03
C PHE A 6 -14.63 -7.60 2.52
N GLY A 7 -15.54 -6.82 3.14
CA GLY A 7 -16.97 -6.85 2.82
C GLY A 7 -17.65 -8.14 3.27
N GLN A 8 -17.07 -8.89 4.22
CA GLN A 8 -17.62 -10.14 4.79
C GLN A 8 -17.22 -10.29 6.26
N LEU A 9 -17.98 -11.11 7.03
CA LEU A 9 -17.73 -11.30 8.46
C LEU A 9 -16.51 -12.15 8.77
N LYS A 10 -16.23 -13.16 7.93
CA LYS A 10 -15.09 -14.05 8.11
C LYS A 10 -13.89 -13.55 7.32
N THR A 11 -12.68 -13.73 7.87
CA THR A 11 -11.45 -13.47 7.14
C THR A 11 -11.38 -14.39 5.92
N PRO A 12 -11.02 -13.89 4.72
CA PRO A 12 -10.77 -14.75 3.58
C PRO A 12 -9.64 -15.74 3.89
N VAL A 13 -9.76 -16.95 3.37
CA VAL A 13 -8.73 -17.97 3.54
C VAL A 13 -7.54 -17.66 2.62
N LEU A 14 -6.33 -17.66 3.19
CA LEU A 14 -5.06 -17.67 2.49
C LEU A 14 -4.46 -19.07 2.61
N ASN A 15 -4.43 -19.81 1.51
CA ASN A 15 -3.92 -21.20 1.48
C ASN A 15 -2.42 -21.21 1.09
N TYR A 16 -1.61 -20.39 1.76
CA TYR A 16 -0.17 -20.28 1.54
C TYR A 16 0.52 -20.27 2.91
N ASN A 17 1.71 -20.85 2.99
CA ASN A 17 2.64 -20.66 4.09
C ASN A 17 3.69 -19.58 3.72
N LEU A 18 4.59 -19.24 4.65
CA LEU A 18 5.60 -18.22 4.42
C LEU A 18 6.59 -18.61 3.31
N GLU A 19 7.01 -19.88 3.26
CA GLU A 19 7.94 -20.39 2.25
C GLU A 19 7.35 -20.31 0.83
N ASP A 20 6.06 -20.64 0.68
CA ASP A 20 5.33 -20.48 -0.59
C ASP A 20 5.36 -19.00 -1.05
N LEU A 21 5.10 -18.06 -0.13
CA LEU A 21 5.10 -16.64 -0.44
C LEU A 21 6.48 -16.11 -0.81
N GLN A 22 7.53 -16.53 -0.11
CA GLN A 22 8.91 -16.15 -0.41
C GLN A 22 9.35 -16.68 -1.80
N SER A 23 9.06 -17.93 -2.07
CA SER A 23 9.36 -18.55 -3.37
C SER A 23 8.66 -17.84 -4.52
N LEU A 24 7.37 -17.51 -4.35
CA LEU A 24 6.60 -16.77 -5.35
C LEU A 24 7.07 -15.33 -5.51
N ALA A 25 7.45 -14.66 -4.42
CA ALA A 25 8.00 -13.30 -4.47
C ALA A 25 9.31 -13.28 -5.26
N VAL A 26 10.21 -14.24 -5.05
CA VAL A 26 11.46 -14.37 -5.82
C VAL A 26 11.17 -14.58 -7.31
N GLN A 27 10.23 -15.43 -7.68
CA GLN A 27 9.83 -15.65 -9.07
C GLN A 27 9.28 -14.38 -9.73
N ILE A 28 8.44 -13.61 -9.00
CA ILE A 28 7.89 -12.35 -9.48
C ILE A 28 8.99 -11.30 -9.67
N ILE A 29 9.93 -11.19 -8.73
CA ILE A 29 11.07 -10.27 -8.81
C ILE A 29 11.96 -10.62 -10.01
N GLN A 30 12.28 -11.89 -10.19
CA GLN A 30 13.10 -12.35 -11.32
C GLN A 30 12.45 -12.08 -12.68
N SER A 31 11.13 -12.21 -12.77
CA SER A 31 10.39 -11.95 -14.01
C SER A 31 10.29 -10.46 -14.37
N GLN A 32 10.54 -9.55 -13.41
CA GLN A 32 10.35 -8.10 -13.57
C GLN A 32 11.63 -7.26 -13.47
N GLN A 33 12.82 -7.89 -13.39
CA GLN A 33 14.09 -7.19 -13.15
C GLN A 33 14.06 -6.21 -11.95
N ALA A 34 13.36 -6.58 -10.87
CA ALA A 34 13.17 -5.71 -9.73
C ALA A 34 14.44 -5.61 -8.87
N VAL A 35 14.71 -4.42 -8.37
CA VAL A 35 15.88 -4.06 -7.55
C VAL A 35 15.89 -4.83 -6.24
N THR A 36 17.04 -5.38 -5.87
CA THR A 36 17.32 -6.05 -4.60
C THR A 36 17.18 -5.09 -3.40
N GLY A 37 16.64 -5.59 -2.29
CA GLY A 37 16.59 -4.85 -1.00
C GLY A 37 15.21 -4.31 -0.61
N VAL A 38 14.16 -4.55 -1.40
CA VAL A 38 12.79 -4.15 -1.08
C VAL A 38 12.05 -5.30 -0.38
N GLN A 39 11.27 -4.99 0.67
CA GLN A 39 10.38 -5.94 1.31
C GLN A 39 9.52 -6.67 0.26
N ALA A 40 9.44 -8.00 0.35
CA ALA A 40 8.62 -8.81 -0.53
C ALA A 40 7.17 -8.33 -0.50
N LYS A 41 6.62 -8.04 -1.68
CA LYS A 41 5.22 -7.60 -1.84
C LYS A 41 4.52 -8.55 -2.81
N VAL A 42 3.39 -9.10 -2.40
CA VAL A 42 2.61 -10.03 -3.22
C VAL A 42 1.25 -9.44 -3.52
N SER A 43 0.89 -9.42 -4.80
CA SER A 43 -0.41 -8.91 -5.25
C SER A 43 -1.48 -10.01 -5.15
N LEU A 44 -2.62 -9.69 -4.52
CA LEU A 44 -3.72 -10.64 -4.29
C LEU A 44 -5.03 -10.13 -4.85
N SER A 45 -5.85 -11.04 -5.35
CA SER A 45 -7.27 -10.81 -5.67
C SER A 45 -8.19 -11.65 -4.83
N LEU A 46 -9.36 -11.08 -4.52
CA LEU A 46 -10.41 -11.76 -3.75
C LEU A 46 -11.31 -12.55 -4.69
N TYR A 47 -11.09 -13.86 -4.77
CA TYR A 47 -11.87 -14.74 -5.62
C TYR A 47 -13.21 -15.14 -4.99
N ARG A 48 -14.32 -14.92 -5.72
CA ARG A 48 -15.66 -15.41 -5.37
C ARG A 48 -15.91 -16.70 -6.15
N LYS A 49 -15.95 -17.86 -5.49
CA LYS A 49 -16.60 -19.04 -6.10
C LYS A 49 -18.12 -18.76 -6.21
N ALA A 50 -18.73 -19.26 -7.27
CA ALA A 50 -20.15 -19.08 -7.58
C ALA A 50 -21.13 -19.60 -6.49
N ASP A 51 -20.65 -20.31 -5.49
CA ASP A 51 -21.43 -20.85 -4.39
C ASP A 51 -21.58 -19.81 -3.27
N LYS A 52 -22.81 -19.35 -3.05
CA LYS A 52 -23.16 -18.25 -2.11
C LYS A 52 -22.79 -18.52 -0.63
N ASN A 53 -22.51 -19.75 -0.26
CA ASN A 53 -22.26 -20.17 1.13
C ASN A 53 -20.77 -20.38 1.49
N ARG A 54 -19.82 -20.18 0.58
CA ARG A 54 -18.39 -20.40 0.85
C ARG A 54 -17.64 -19.13 1.13
N THR A 55 -16.73 -19.18 2.11
CA THR A 55 -15.77 -18.12 2.43
C THR A 55 -14.96 -17.76 1.17
N LYS A 56 -14.85 -16.47 0.87
CA LYS A 56 -14.01 -15.99 -0.23
C LYS A 56 -12.56 -16.37 0.02
N LYS A 57 -11.83 -16.65 -1.05
CA LYS A 57 -10.39 -16.94 -1.00
C LYS A 57 -9.60 -15.77 -1.55
N LEU A 58 -8.47 -15.46 -0.93
CA LEU A 58 -7.44 -14.61 -1.50
C LEU A 58 -6.49 -15.47 -2.34
N THR A 59 -6.26 -15.05 -3.57
CA THR A 59 -5.40 -15.77 -4.52
C THR A 59 -4.33 -14.83 -5.02
N ILE A 60 -3.10 -15.32 -5.11
CA ILE A 60 -1.97 -14.58 -5.67
C ILE A 60 -2.24 -14.41 -7.17
N VAL A 61 -2.12 -13.15 -7.62
CA VAL A 61 -2.27 -12.77 -9.02
C VAL A 61 -1.15 -11.79 -9.32
N GLY A 62 -0.39 -11.97 -10.35
CA GLY A 62 0.74 -11.10 -10.71
C GLY A 62 0.54 -9.62 -10.34
N LEU A 63 0.61 -8.70 -11.31
CA LEU A 63 0.51 -7.25 -11.06
C LEU A 63 -0.92 -6.72 -10.84
N TYR A 64 -1.95 -7.52 -11.11
CA TYR A 64 -3.34 -7.03 -11.28
C TYR A 64 -4.25 -7.24 -10.06
N GLY A 65 -3.70 -7.55 -8.89
CA GLY A 65 -4.49 -7.77 -7.68
C GLY A 65 -5.10 -6.49 -7.10
N ASP A 66 -6.18 -6.66 -6.33
CA ASP A 66 -6.86 -5.57 -5.60
C ASP A 66 -6.19 -5.26 -4.26
N TYR A 67 -5.32 -6.16 -3.79
CA TYR A 67 -4.64 -6.09 -2.50
C TYR A 67 -3.14 -6.30 -2.67
N ILE A 68 -2.38 -5.72 -1.74
CA ILE A 68 -0.95 -5.97 -1.55
C ILE A 68 -0.79 -6.67 -0.20
N LEU A 69 -0.10 -7.81 -0.19
CA LEU A 69 0.32 -8.54 1.00
C LEU A 69 1.79 -8.33 1.23
N LYS A 70 2.15 -7.99 2.46
CA LYS A 70 3.52 -7.85 2.93
C LYS A 70 3.75 -8.87 4.04
N PRO A 71 4.54 -9.92 3.80
CA PRO A 71 4.94 -10.87 4.83
C PRO A 71 5.94 -10.23 5.80
N PRO A 72 6.23 -10.87 6.96
CA PRO A 72 7.27 -10.43 7.86
C PRO A 72 8.64 -10.43 7.18
N SER A 73 9.54 -9.59 7.67
CA SER A 73 10.92 -9.50 7.24
C SER A 73 11.81 -10.32 8.17
N GLU A 74 12.85 -10.95 7.64
CA GLU A 74 13.88 -11.61 8.44
C GLU A 74 14.76 -10.60 9.23
N PHE A 75 14.87 -9.38 8.70
CA PHE A 75 15.73 -8.33 9.28
C PHE A 75 15.02 -7.47 10.32
N TYR A 76 13.69 -7.32 10.23
CA TYR A 76 12.90 -6.44 11.10
C TYR A 76 11.78 -7.25 11.75
N ARG A 77 11.85 -7.39 13.08
CA ARG A 77 10.80 -8.07 13.84
C ARG A 77 9.50 -7.27 13.78
N GLU A 78 8.37 -7.98 13.73
CA GLU A 78 7.01 -7.43 13.87
C GLU A 78 6.68 -6.31 12.87
N LEU A 79 7.38 -6.28 11.71
CA LEU A 79 7.17 -5.25 10.69
C LEU A 79 5.72 -5.13 10.22
N PRO A 80 4.97 -6.23 9.97
CA PRO A 80 3.54 -6.18 9.63
C PRO A 80 2.68 -5.54 10.70
N GLU A 81 2.97 -5.85 11.97
CA GLU A 81 2.24 -5.31 13.13
C GLU A 81 2.55 -3.83 13.31
N LEU A 82 3.81 -3.42 13.19
CA LEU A 82 4.23 -2.02 13.27
C LEU A 82 3.57 -1.18 12.17
N GLU A 83 3.61 -1.64 10.92
CA GLU A 83 2.93 -0.94 9.82
C GLU A 83 1.42 -0.83 10.09
N ASN A 84 0.78 -1.92 10.56
CA ASN A 84 -0.63 -1.88 10.89
C ASN A 84 -0.97 -0.91 12.02
N VAL A 85 -0.15 -0.86 13.08
CA VAL A 85 -0.34 0.08 14.20
C VAL A 85 -0.18 1.51 13.72
N THR A 86 0.88 1.83 12.98
CA THR A 86 1.14 3.18 12.46
C THR A 86 0.00 3.65 11.54
N MET A 87 -0.48 2.78 10.64
CA MET A 87 -1.63 3.09 9.77
C MET A 87 -2.92 3.31 10.58
N ARG A 88 -3.15 2.57 11.68
CA ARG A 88 -4.30 2.79 12.58
C ARG A 88 -4.18 4.08 13.35
N MET A 89 -2.99 4.44 13.82
CA MET A 89 -2.73 5.73 14.46
C MET A 89 -3.02 6.87 13.50
N ALA A 90 -2.54 6.80 12.26
CA ALA A 90 -2.82 7.79 11.22
C ALA A 90 -4.32 7.94 10.97
N GLU A 91 -5.07 6.83 10.84
CA GLU A 91 -6.53 6.84 10.70
C GLU A 91 -7.21 7.52 11.91
N THR A 92 -6.73 7.24 13.12
CA THR A 92 -7.29 7.83 14.35
C THR A 92 -7.00 9.33 14.46
N CYS A 93 -5.85 9.78 13.94
CA CYS A 93 -5.51 11.20 13.83
C CYS A 93 -6.27 11.94 12.72
N GLY A 94 -7.15 11.25 11.98
CA GLY A 94 -7.97 11.86 10.92
C GLY A 94 -7.31 11.90 9.55
N LEU A 95 -6.11 11.34 9.38
CA LEU A 95 -5.45 11.26 8.07
C LEU A 95 -6.23 10.33 7.14
N ASN A 96 -6.28 10.70 5.87
CA ASN A 96 -6.83 9.85 4.82
C ASN A 96 -5.82 8.74 4.49
N VAL A 97 -6.11 7.51 4.92
CA VAL A 97 -5.22 6.35 4.75
C VAL A 97 -5.87 5.24 3.91
N VAL A 98 -5.06 4.46 3.23
CA VAL A 98 -5.56 3.26 2.55
C VAL A 98 -6.09 2.25 3.57
N PRO A 99 -7.21 1.56 3.29
CA PRO A 99 -7.68 0.49 4.16
C PRO A 99 -6.66 -0.62 4.27
N SER A 100 -6.37 -1.04 5.49
CA SER A 100 -5.40 -2.10 5.81
C SER A 100 -5.89 -3.03 6.91
N SER A 101 -5.23 -4.17 7.09
CA SER A 101 -5.52 -5.14 8.14
C SER A 101 -4.33 -6.08 8.32
N LEU A 102 -4.36 -6.87 9.39
CA LEU A 102 -3.52 -8.06 9.54
C LEU A 102 -4.30 -9.30 9.10
N VAL A 103 -3.59 -10.25 8.51
CA VAL A 103 -4.10 -11.58 8.13
C VAL A 103 -3.08 -12.63 8.53
N LYS A 104 -3.57 -13.85 8.81
CA LYS A 104 -2.71 -15.01 9.09
C LYS A 104 -2.63 -15.92 7.89
N LEU A 105 -1.45 -16.47 7.66
CA LEU A 105 -1.20 -17.57 6.73
C LEU A 105 -1.62 -18.91 7.34
N GLN A 106 -1.40 -20.02 6.63
CA GLN A 106 -1.71 -21.37 7.12
C GLN A 106 -0.83 -21.81 8.31
N ASP A 107 0.40 -21.30 8.37
CA ASP A 107 1.37 -21.54 9.42
C ASP A 107 1.30 -20.52 10.57
N ASP A 108 0.15 -19.83 10.71
CA ASP A 108 -0.10 -18.76 11.67
C ASP A 108 0.79 -17.50 11.52
N THR A 109 1.65 -17.43 10.52
CA THR A 109 2.45 -16.25 10.24
C THR A 109 1.56 -15.04 9.99
N VAL A 110 1.85 -13.94 10.70
CA VAL A 110 1.11 -12.67 10.56
C VAL A 110 1.68 -11.87 9.39
N CYS A 111 0.80 -11.41 8.49
CA CYS A 111 1.13 -10.56 7.37
C CYS A 111 0.28 -9.30 7.39
N TYR A 112 0.83 -8.19 6.93
CA TYR A 112 0.08 -6.97 6.65
C TYR A 112 -0.57 -7.06 5.27
N ILE A 113 -1.82 -6.61 5.16
CA ILE A 113 -2.55 -6.55 3.90
C ILE A 113 -3.21 -5.18 3.73
N THR A 114 -3.05 -4.60 2.56
CA THR A 114 -3.66 -3.31 2.22
C THR A 114 -4.41 -3.38 0.89
N LYS A 115 -5.45 -2.54 0.74
CA LYS A 115 -6.12 -2.35 -0.54
C LYS A 115 -5.32 -1.42 -1.43
N ARG A 116 -5.28 -1.74 -2.71
CA ARG A 116 -4.74 -0.82 -3.72
C ARG A 116 -5.73 0.31 -3.99
N VAL A 117 -5.24 1.54 -3.92
CA VAL A 117 -6.02 2.74 -4.21
C VAL A 117 -6.23 2.94 -5.72
N ASP A 118 -5.29 2.46 -6.52
CA ASP A 118 -5.30 2.52 -7.97
C ASP A 118 -6.19 1.45 -8.63
N ARG A 119 -7.03 0.77 -7.84
CA ARG A 119 -7.96 -0.26 -8.33
C ARG A 119 -9.39 0.04 -7.92
N THR A 120 -10.27 0.02 -8.92
CA THR A 120 -11.71 -0.04 -8.73
C THR A 120 -12.20 -1.45 -9.05
N ARG A 121 -13.49 -1.75 -8.78
CA ARG A 121 -14.05 -3.06 -9.15
C ARG A 121 -14.03 -3.34 -10.67
N LYS A 122 -13.85 -2.34 -11.50
CA LYS A 122 -14.01 -2.45 -12.96
C LYS A 122 -12.74 -2.06 -13.73
N THR A 123 -11.94 -1.15 -13.20
CA THR A 123 -10.81 -0.54 -13.91
C THR A 123 -9.64 -0.26 -12.99
N SER A 124 -8.46 -0.10 -13.57
CA SER A 124 -7.32 0.54 -12.91
C SER A 124 -7.40 2.06 -13.09
N LEU A 125 -7.00 2.80 -12.08
CA LEU A 125 -6.82 4.25 -12.13
C LEU A 125 -5.35 4.56 -12.42
N HIS A 126 -5.09 5.61 -13.17
CA HIS A 126 -3.74 6.12 -13.31
C HIS A 126 -3.24 6.63 -11.95
N MET A 127 -2.04 6.23 -11.59
CA MET A 127 -1.39 6.62 -10.36
C MET A 127 0.11 6.75 -10.61
N GLU A 128 0.68 7.86 -10.19
CA GLU A 128 2.12 8.14 -10.32
C GLU A 128 2.67 8.60 -8.98
N ASP A 129 3.78 8.00 -8.55
CA ASP A 129 4.48 8.45 -7.36
C ASP A 129 5.31 9.71 -7.63
N MET A 130 5.73 10.40 -6.57
CA MET A 130 6.48 11.66 -6.70
C MET A 130 7.88 11.45 -7.29
N CYS A 131 8.41 10.23 -7.27
CA CYS A 131 9.62 9.87 -7.98
C CYS A 131 9.40 9.93 -9.50
N GLN A 132 8.30 9.33 -9.98
CA GLN A 132 7.90 9.39 -11.40
C GLN A 132 7.57 10.82 -11.84
N LEU A 133 6.75 11.55 -11.05
CA LEU A 133 6.39 12.94 -11.36
C LEU A 133 7.58 13.92 -11.36
N SER A 134 8.67 13.57 -10.68
CA SER A 134 9.92 14.33 -10.71
C SER A 134 10.94 13.79 -11.73
N GLU A 135 10.52 12.85 -12.59
CA GLU A 135 11.37 12.23 -13.63
C GLU A 135 12.63 11.55 -13.06
N ARG A 136 12.50 10.97 -11.85
CA ARG A 136 13.61 10.30 -11.16
C ARG A 136 13.47 8.78 -11.23
N LEU A 137 14.60 8.10 -11.24
CA LEU A 137 14.65 6.64 -11.14
C LEU A 137 14.38 6.17 -9.70
N THR A 138 14.00 4.91 -9.54
CA THR A 138 13.70 4.33 -8.22
C THR A 138 14.88 4.39 -7.25
N GLU A 139 16.12 4.32 -7.74
CA GLU A 139 17.37 4.45 -6.97
C GLU A 139 17.53 5.84 -6.36
N ASP A 140 16.90 6.86 -6.95
CA ASP A 140 16.94 8.24 -6.49
C ASP A 140 15.78 8.61 -5.54
N LYS A 141 15.00 7.64 -5.08
CA LYS A 141 13.80 7.87 -4.26
C LYS A 141 14.04 8.70 -3.00
N TYR A 142 15.24 8.67 -2.42
CA TYR A 142 15.63 9.45 -1.24
C TYR A 142 16.21 10.83 -1.57
N LYS A 143 16.46 11.16 -2.84
CA LYS A 143 17.05 12.44 -3.28
C LYS A 143 16.00 13.55 -3.45
N GLY A 144 14.91 13.52 -2.71
CA GLY A 144 13.85 14.51 -2.75
C GLY A 144 13.69 15.26 -1.43
N SER A 145 12.93 16.35 -1.47
CA SER A 145 12.52 17.07 -0.27
C SER A 145 10.98 17.19 -0.21
N HIS A 146 10.46 17.41 1.00
CA HIS A 146 9.02 17.67 1.19
C HIS A 146 8.57 18.92 0.43
N GLU A 147 9.43 19.94 0.31
CA GLU A 147 9.14 21.13 -0.49
C GLU A 147 8.97 20.81 -1.98
N GLN A 148 9.79 19.91 -2.53
CA GLN A 148 9.64 19.46 -3.91
C GLN A 148 8.32 18.71 -4.12
N VAL A 149 7.92 17.85 -3.18
CA VAL A 149 6.61 17.17 -3.21
C VAL A 149 5.47 18.19 -3.19
N ALA A 150 5.54 19.20 -2.31
CA ALA A 150 4.54 20.25 -2.26
C ALA A 150 4.44 21.04 -3.58
N LYS A 151 5.58 21.34 -4.24
CA LYS A 151 5.61 21.99 -5.57
C LYS A 151 4.95 21.11 -6.65
N LEU A 152 5.16 19.81 -6.62
CA LEU A 152 4.50 18.88 -7.55
C LEU A 152 2.98 18.81 -7.30
N LEU A 153 2.54 18.81 -6.04
CA LEU A 153 1.13 18.88 -5.69
C LEU A 153 0.50 20.19 -6.19
N LEU A 154 1.17 21.34 -5.99
CA LEU A 154 0.71 22.62 -6.51
C LEU A 154 0.58 22.65 -8.04
N LYS A 155 1.47 21.94 -8.73
CA LYS A 155 1.51 21.91 -10.20
C LYS A 155 0.48 20.97 -10.82
N TYR A 156 0.24 19.80 -10.23
CA TYR A 156 -0.50 18.72 -10.88
C TYR A 156 -1.85 18.37 -10.25
N SER A 157 -2.07 18.74 -8.97
CA SER A 157 -3.33 18.42 -8.30
C SER A 157 -4.49 19.29 -8.81
N ALA A 158 -5.67 18.70 -8.89
CA ALA A 158 -6.92 19.42 -9.14
C ALA A 158 -7.42 20.24 -7.92
N SER A 159 -6.89 19.96 -6.72
CA SER A 159 -7.19 20.68 -5.47
C SER A 159 -5.90 21.01 -4.72
N PRO A 160 -5.02 21.84 -5.31
CA PRO A 160 -3.62 21.95 -4.89
C PRO A 160 -3.43 22.36 -3.44
N LEU A 161 -4.17 23.36 -2.95
CA LEU A 161 -4.04 23.85 -1.57
C LEU A 161 -4.50 22.81 -0.54
N LEU A 162 -5.58 22.10 -0.83
CA LEU A 162 -6.08 21.02 0.03
C LEU A 162 -5.08 19.88 0.09
N ASP A 163 -4.56 19.45 -1.06
CA ASP A 163 -3.61 18.34 -1.13
C ASP A 163 -2.27 18.69 -0.49
N VAL A 164 -1.81 19.94 -0.57
CA VAL A 164 -0.61 20.41 0.16
C VAL A 164 -0.87 20.42 1.67
N SER A 165 -2.05 20.84 2.13
CA SER A 165 -2.41 20.78 3.55
C SER A 165 -2.43 19.35 4.06
N ASN A 166 -3.10 18.43 3.35
CA ASN A 166 -3.15 17.01 3.71
C ASN A 166 -1.74 16.37 3.70
N PHE A 167 -0.90 16.75 2.74
CA PHE A 167 0.49 16.31 2.69
C PHE A 167 1.29 16.81 3.90
N TYR A 168 1.12 18.06 4.29
CA TYR A 168 1.79 18.64 5.46
C TYR A 168 1.39 17.92 6.75
N GLU A 169 0.11 17.63 6.95
CA GLU A 169 -0.37 16.81 8.08
C GLU A 169 0.27 15.43 8.11
N LEU A 170 0.42 14.78 6.94
CA LEU A 170 1.09 13.50 6.82
C LEU A 170 2.58 13.57 7.18
N VAL A 171 3.27 14.64 6.78
CA VAL A 171 4.68 14.88 7.14
C VAL A 171 4.81 15.07 8.64
N LEU A 172 3.94 15.88 9.26
CA LEU A 172 3.93 16.07 10.71
C LEU A 172 3.68 14.77 11.47
N PHE A 173 2.68 13.99 11.04
CA PHE A 173 2.40 12.68 11.62
C PHE A 173 3.63 11.77 11.57
N SER A 174 4.28 11.70 10.41
CA SER A 174 5.48 10.88 10.22
C SER A 174 6.64 11.33 11.09
N PHE A 175 6.81 12.64 11.27
CA PHE A 175 7.80 13.19 12.19
C PHE A 175 7.53 12.76 13.64
N PHE A 176 6.28 12.91 14.13
CA PHE A 176 5.91 12.55 15.49
C PHE A 176 5.96 11.05 15.77
N THR A 177 5.70 10.21 14.78
CA THR A 177 5.78 8.74 14.92
C THR A 177 7.18 8.18 14.65
N GLY A 178 8.16 9.02 14.28
CA GLY A 178 9.51 8.57 13.99
C GLY A 178 9.66 7.78 12.69
N ASN A 179 8.72 7.97 11.73
CA ASN A 179 8.82 7.32 10.43
C ASN A 179 10.03 7.83 9.65
N SER A 180 11.11 7.06 9.64
CA SER A 180 12.38 7.42 9.00
C SER A 180 12.48 6.98 7.52
N ASP A 181 11.54 6.19 7.01
CA ASP A 181 11.55 5.68 5.62
C ASP A 181 10.65 6.49 4.68
N MET A 182 10.46 7.78 4.96
CA MET A 182 9.71 8.65 4.07
C MET A 182 10.55 9.06 2.85
N HIS A 183 10.10 8.67 1.68
CA HIS A 183 10.75 8.98 0.41
C HIS A 183 9.72 9.27 -0.69
N LEU A 184 10.18 9.74 -1.86
CA LEU A 184 9.32 10.15 -2.97
C LEU A 184 8.28 9.11 -3.42
N LYS A 185 8.55 7.83 -3.24
CA LYS A 185 7.61 6.75 -3.63
C LYS A 185 6.50 6.48 -2.61
N ASN A 186 6.56 7.09 -1.41
CA ASN A 186 5.49 6.99 -0.41
C ASN A 186 4.36 8.00 -0.66
N PHE A 187 4.53 8.91 -1.63
CA PHE A 187 3.54 9.90 -2.02
C PHE A 187 3.19 9.73 -3.49
N SER A 188 1.90 9.75 -3.79
CA SER A 188 1.42 9.61 -5.16
C SER A 188 0.25 10.51 -5.46
N LEU A 189 0.10 10.88 -6.72
CA LEU A 189 -1.14 11.36 -7.28
C LEU A 189 -1.87 10.22 -7.98
N PHE A 190 -3.19 10.16 -7.83
CA PHE A 190 -4.03 9.27 -8.64
C PHE A 190 -5.12 10.08 -9.36
N LYS A 191 -5.54 9.59 -10.50
CA LYS A 191 -6.55 10.24 -11.32
C LYS A 191 -7.95 9.78 -10.92
N ASP A 192 -8.61 10.58 -10.08
CA ASP A 192 -10.02 10.38 -9.76
C ASP A 192 -10.86 10.66 -11.02
N PRO A 193 -11.83 9.78 -11.37
CA PRO A 193 -12.65 9.96 -12.58
C PRO A 193 -13.50 11.23 -12.62
N GLN A 194 -13.84 11.80 -11.45
CA GLN A 194 -14.70 12.98 -11.33
C GLN A 194 -13.91 14.25 -10.99
N LEU A 195 -12.89 14.11 -10.14
CA LEU A 195 -12.19 15.26 -9.54
C LEU A 195 -10.82 15.54 -10.19
N GLY A 196 -10.33 14.64 -11.07
CA GLY A 196 -9.01 14.78 -11.68
C GLY A 196 -7.88 14.25 -10.80
N TRP A 197 -6.68 14.77 -10.97
CA TRP A 197 -5.51 14.35 -10.20
C TRP A 197 -5.57 14.86 -8.76
N LYS A 198 -5.33 14.00 -7.79
CA LYS A 198 -5.35 14.34 -6.36
C LYS A 198 -4.38 13.46 -5.58
N LEU A 199 -3.99 13.95 -4.39
CA LEU A 199 -3.13 13.19 -3.48
C LEU A 199 -3.80 11.88 -3.10
N ALA A 200 -3.07 10.78 -3.25
CA ALA A 200 -3.52 9.47 -2.82
C ALA A 200 -3.64 9.40 -1.28
N PRO A 201 -4.58 8.60 -0.76
CA PRO A 201 -4.57 8.25 0.66
C PRO A 201 -3.20 7.73 1.06
N ALA A 202 -2.76 8.04 2.28
CA ALA A 202 -1.47 7.63 2.79
C ALA A 202 -1.34 6.10 2.87
N TYR A 203 -0.19 5.60 2.53
CA TYR A 203 0.19 4.18 2.55
C TYR A 203 1.66 4.05 2.94
N ASP A 204 2.08 2.84 3.32
CA ASP A 204 3.48 2.53 3.64
C ASP A 204 4.02 3.38 4.81
N LEU A 205 3.18 3.65 5.82
CA LEU A 205 3.59 4.36 7.03
C LEU A 205 4.17 3.37 8.02
N LEU A 206 5.42 3.59 8.41
CA LEU A 206 6.16 2.72 9.29
C LEU A 206 6.99 3.55 10.27
N SER A 207 6.78 3.35 11.55
CA SER A 207 7.55 3.96 12.65
C SER A 207 8.60 3.02 13.20
#